data_cdb1e072eaf25d806531776883ebdba3
#
_entry.id   cdb1e072eaf25d806531776883ebdba3
#
_cell.length_a   1.000
_cell.length_b   1.000
_cell.length_c   1.000
_cell.angle_alpha   90.00
_cell.angle_beta   90.00
_cell.angle_gamma   90.00
#
_symmetry.space_group_name_H-M   'P 1'
#
loop_
_entity.id
_entity.type
_entity.pdbx_description
1 polymer ?
#
loop_
_entity_poly.entity_id
_entity_poly.type
_entity_poly.pdbx_seq_one_letter_code
_entity_poly.pdbx_strand_id
1 'polypeptide(L)'
;MPFYLFLRRLRRSPAAVCGLIGLALLVFIALFAPWLAPVDPNWQDAAARLEAPGARHWLGTDSYGRDLLSRLIYGTRPALGLVALVTVITLPAGLLVGILSGYYGGWVERILMRFTDVVMSMPRLILAFAFVAMLGPGLVNGALALALTTWPAYARQARSEIQRLRHSDYLAAAEMMGIRGLRLLVGHILPLCLPSAIVRLALDLAGIILAAAGLGFLGLGARPPMAEWGAMIADGMQVIFDQWWIAAIPGGAILFASLAFNLLGDGLRDVLEPQHD
;
A
#
# COMPACT_ATOMS: atom_id res chain seq x y z
N MET A 1 -22.81 7.09 -9.31
CA MET A 1 -23.50 5.80 -9.00
C MET A 1 -24.09 5.91 -7.60
N PRO A 2 -25.37 5.58 -7.35
CA PRO A 2 -25.95 5.59 -6.01
C PRO A 2 -25.22 4.60 -5.09
N PHE A 3 -24.95 4.99 -3.84
CA PHE A 3 -24.18 4.19 -2.87
C PHE A 3 -24.73 2.77 -2.65
N TYR A 4 -26.06 2.62 -2.68
CA TYR A 4 -26.68 1.31 -2.50
C TYR A 4 -26.37 0.33 -3.65
N LEU A 5 -26.28 0.83 -4.91
CA LEU A 5 -25.91 0.02 -6.07
C LEU A 5 -24.44 -0.41 -6.00
N PHE A 6 -23.57 0.46 -5.53
CA PHE A 6 -22.16 0.13 -5.26
C PHE A 6 -22.05 -1.02 -4.26
N LEU A 7 -22.71 -0.93 -3.10
CA LEU A 7 -22.71 -1.99 -2.08
C LEU A 7 -23.31 -3.31 -2.61
N ARG A 8 -24.39 -3.24 -3.40
CA ARG A 8 -25.01 -4.43 -3.99
C ARG A 8 -24.07 -5.13 -4.97
N ARG A 9 -23.38 -4.38 -5.82
CA ARG A 9 -22.39 -4.93 -6.76
C ARG A 9 -21.18 -5.50 -6.02
N LEU A 10 -20.66 -4.78 -5.03
CA LEU A 10 -19.54 -5.22 -4.21
C LEU A 10 -19.81 -6.57 -3.53
N ARG A 11 -21.01 -6.76 -2.97
CA ARG A 11 -21.44 -8.04 -2.36
C ARG A 11 -21.60 -9.19 -3.39
N ARG A 12 -21.74 -8.89 -4.66
CA ARG A 12 -21.85 -9.89 -5.72
C ARG A 12 -20.51 -10.29 -6.33
N SER A 13 -19.45 -9.54 -6.08
CA SER A 13 -18.10 -9.89 -6.50
C SER A 13 -17.42 -10.74 -5.41
N PRO A 14 -17.18 -12.05 -5.64
CA PRO A 14 -16.50 -12.90 -4.66
C PRO A 14 -15.09 -12.37 -4.31
N ALA A 15 -14.36 -11.85 -5.30
CA ALA A 15 -13.04 -11.27 -5.10
C ALA A 15 -13.09 -10.08 -4.13
N ALA A 16 -14.05 -9.15 -4.33
CA ALA A 16 -14.24 -8.02 -3.44
C ALA A 16 -14.56 -8.45 -2.01
N VAL A 17 -15.46 -9.42 -1.84
CA VAL A 17 -15.86 -9.93 -0.52
C VAL A 17 -14.68 -10.60 0.19
N CYS A 18 -13.94 -11.48 -0.50
CA CYS A 18 -12.76 -12.13 0.06
C CYS A 18 -11.66 -11.11 0.43
N GLY A 19 -11.39 -10.14 -0.45
CA GLY A 19 -10.43 -9.07 -0.19
C GLY A 19 -10.83 -8.20 1.00
N LEU A 20 -12.12 -7.83 1.13
CA LEU A 20 -12.63 -7.09 2.28
C LEU A 20 -12.53 -7.88 3.58
N ILE A 21 -12.84 -9.17 3.57
CA ILE A 21 -12.70 -10.03 4.75
C ILE A 21 -11.23 -10.11 5.16
N GLY A 22 -10.32 -10.33 4.20
CA GLY A 22 -8.89 -10.37 4.46
C GLY A 22 -8.37 -9.05 5.05
N LEU A 23 -8.76 -7.91 4.46
CA LEU A 23 -8.39 -6.59 4.98
C LEU A 23 -9.00 -6.34 6.37
N ALA A 24 -10.28 -6.67 6.57
CA ALA A 24 -10.94 -6.53 7.87
C ALA A 24 -10.25 -7.37 8.95
N LEU A 25 -9.82 -8.60 8.61
CA LEU A 25 -9.04 -9.46 9.49
C LEU A 25 -7.69 -8.83 9.84
N LEU A 26 -6.95 -8.30 8.86
CA LEU A 26 -5.67 -7.62 9.11
C LEU A 26 -5.86 -6.39 10.02
N VAL A 27 -6.87 -5.58 9.76
CA VAL A 27 -7.20 -4.41 10.60
C VAL A 27 -7.59 -4.86 12.01
N PHE A 28 -8.40 -5.90 12.13
CA PHE A 28 -8.77 -6.48 13.42
C PHE A 28 -7.53 -6.95 14.19
N ILE A 29 -6.65 -7.72 13.55
CA ILE A 29 -5.39 -8.18 14.17
C ILE A 29 -4.53 -7.00 14.62
N ALA A 30 -4.39 -5.96 13.79
CA ALA A 30 -3.61 -4.79 14.12
C ALA A 30 -4.18 -4.01 15.32
N LEU A 31 -5.51 -3.82 15.38
CA LEU A 31 -6.17 -3.10 16.47
C LEU A 31 -6.11 -3.89 17.78
N PHE A 32 -6.41 -5.18 17.70
CA PHE A 32 -6.50 -6.06 18.87
C PHE A 32 -5.17 -6.78 19.18
N ALA A 33 -4.05 -6.39 18.56
CA ALA A 33 -2.74 -7.01 18.78
C ALA A 33 -2.37 -7.19 20.27
N PRO A 34 -2.60 -6.21 21.19
CA PRO A 34 -2.25 -6.38 22.61
C PRO A 34 -3.05 -7.48 23.33
N TRP A 35 -4.24 -7.81 22.84
CA TRP A 35 -5.08 -8.88 23.42
C TRP A 35 -4.92 -10.21 22.70
N LEU A 36 -4.47 -10.19 21.44
CA LEU A 36 -4.27 -11.42 20.65
C LEU A 36 -2.88 -12.01 20.83
N ALA A 37 -1.86 -11.22 21.13
CA ALA A 37 -0.51 -11.69 21.34
C ALA A 37 -0.38 -12.41 22.67
N PRO A 38 0.14 -13.66 22.69
CA PRO A 38 0.32 -14.42 23.93
C PRO A 38 1.26 -13.76 24.93
N VAL A 39 2.33 -13.11 24.42
CA VAL A 39 3.36 -12.44 25.24
C VAL A 39 3.81 -11.13 24.58
N ASP A 40 4.57 -10.32 25.30
CA ASP A 40 5.17 -9.10 24.71
C ASP A 40 6.06 -9.49 23.52
N PRO A 41 5.88 -8.89 22.32
CA PRO A 41 6.66 -9.22 21.12
C PRO A 41 8.15 -8.92 21.22
N ASN A 42 8.57 -8.12 22.22
CA ASN A 42 9.96 -7.75 22.44
C ASN A 42 10.58 -8.50 23.62
N TRP A 43 9.78 -9.28 24.36
CA TRP A 43 10.29 -10.15 25.43
C TRP A 43 11.28 -11.15 24.86
N GLN A 44 12.47 -11.25 25.47
CA GLN A 44 13.54 -12.16 25.04
C GLN A 44 13.77 -13.21 26.14
N ASP A 45 13.76 -14.47 25.73
CA ASP A 45 14.10 -15.61 26.59
C ASP A 45 15.32 -16.35 25.99
N ALA A 46 16.49 -16.14 26.60
CA ALA A 46 17.74 -16.74 26.12
C ALA A 46 17.70 -18.28 26.16
N ALA A 47 16.90 -18.87 27.05
CA ALA A 47 16.74 -20.32 27.15
C ALA A 47 15.86 -20.89 26.04
N ALA A 48 14.96 -20.10 25.47
CA ALA A 48 14.02 -20.49 24.43
C ALA A 48 14.46 -20.04 23.02
N ARG A 49 15.75 -19.81 22.79
CA ARG A 49 16.24 -19.36 21.47
C ARG A 49 16.08 -20.46 20.42
N LEU A 50 15.50 -20.08 19.25
CA LEU A 50 15.29 -20.96 18.10
C LEU A 50 14.46 -22.23 18.46
N GLU A 51 13.55 -22.09 19.42
CA GLU A 51 12.66 -23.18 19.82
C GLU A 51 11.65 -23.44 18.69
N ALA A 52 11.43 -24.72 18.38
CA ALA A 52 10.48 -25.14 17.36
C ALA A 52 9.02 -24.83 17.79
N PRO A 53 8.07 -24.74 16.84
CA PRO A 53 6.65 -24.63 17.15
C PRO A 53 6.18 -25.72 18.15
N GLY A 54 5.56 -25.28 19.24
CA GLY A 54 5.17 -26.15 20.34
C GLY A 54 4.11 -25.54 21.25
N ALA A 55 3.78 -26.26 22.34
CA ALA A 55 2.72 -25.81 23.27
C ALA A 55 3.03 -24.49 23.99
N ARG A 56 4.30 -24.21 24.24
CA ARG A 56 4.74 -22.95 24.88
C ARG A 56 4.81 -21.77 23.89
N HIS A 57 5.31 -22.05 22.68
CA HIS A 57 5.42 -21.06 21.59
C HIS A 57 4.79 -21.67 20.33
N TRP A 58 3.56 -21.29 20.01
CA TRP A 58 2.76 -21.93 18.95
C TRP A 58 3.43 -21.89 17.58
N LEU A 59 4.14 -20.81 17.26
CA LEU A 59 4.91 -20.68 16.02
C LEU A 59 6.44 -20.75 16.24
N GLY A 60 6.87 -21.11 17.47
CA GLY A 60 8.27 -21.11 17.84
C GLY A 60 8.82 -19.73 18.20
N THR A 61 10.13 -19.63 18.31
CA THR A 61 10.85 -18.41 18.70
C THR A 61 11.94 -18.07 17.70
N ASP A 62 12.36 -16.81 17.70
CA ASP A 62 13.45 -16.32 16.86
C ASP A 62 14.84 -16.51 17.51
N SER A 63 15.90 -16.00 16.85
CA SER A 63 17.27 -16.06 17.31
C SER A 63 17.54 -15.30 18.64
N TYR A 64 16.60 -14.49 19.11
CA TYR A 64 16.65 -13.78 20.39
C TYR A 64 15.72 -14.42 21.45
N GLY A 65 15.04 -15.53 21.11
CA GLY A 65 14.06 -16.17 21.98
C GLY A 65 12.73 -15.41 22.08
N ARG A 66 12.42 -14.53 21.11
CA ARG A 66 11.16 -13.79 21.07
C ARG A 66 10.09 -14.64 20.38
N ASP A 67 8.85 -14.59 20.91
CA ASP A 67 7.72 -15.35 20.39
C ASP A 67 7.31 -14.90 18.97
N LEU A 68 7.38 -15.83 18.01
CA LEU A 68 7.08 -15.53 16.60
C LEU A 68 5.62 -15.16 16.37
N LEU A 69 4.66 -15.79 17.07
CA LEU A 69 3.24 -15.48 16.94
C LEU A 69 2.96 -14.04 17.40
N SER A 70 3.45 -13.64 18.55
CA SER A 70 3.30 -12.28 19.08
C SER A 70 3.91 -11.26 18.12
N ARG A 71 5.09 -11.52 17.58
CA ARG A 71 5.76 -10.66 16.61
C ARG A 71 5.02 -10.59 15.28
N LEU A 72 4.46 -11.71 14.81
CA LEU A 72 3.64 -11.74 13.59
C LEU A 72 2.40 -10.86 13.72
N ILE A 73 1.68 -10.98 14.86
CA ILE A 73 0.49 -10.19 15.18
C ILE A 73 0.84 -8.70 15.24
N TYR A 74 1.87 -8.34 16.01
CA TYR A 74 2.29 -6.93 16.13
C TYR A 74 2.87 -6.35 14.84
N GLY A 75 3.51 -7.18 13.99
CA GLY A 75 4.03 -6.79 12.67
C GLY A 75 2.95 -6.31 11.70
N THR A 76 1.69 -6.67 11.92
CA THR A 76 0.56 -6.16 11.13
C THR A 76 0.41 -4.64 11.26
N ARG A 77 0.73 -4.04 12.42
CA ARG A 77 0.62 -2.60 12.67
C ARG A 77 1.55 -1.77 11.80
N PRO A 78 2.89 -2.00 11.81
CA PRO A 78 3.78 -1.26 10.92
C PRO A 78 3.50 -1.54 9.45
N ALA A 79 3.08 -2.76 9.07
CA ALA A 79 2.72 -3.10 7.70
C ALA A 79 1.54 -2.26 7.20
N LEU A 80 0.41 -2.24 7.91
CA LEU A 80 -0.75 -1.42 7.57
C LEU A 80 -0.47 0.08 7.71
N GLY A 81 0.28 0.48 8.73
CA GLY A 81 0.68 1.88 8.94
C GLY A 81 1.50 2.44 7.79
N LEU A 82 2.44 1.65 7.27
CA LEU A 82 3.25 2.03 6.11
C LEU A 82 2.38 2.15 4.86
N VAL A 83 1.52 1.15 4.59
CA VAL A 83 0.57 1.18 3.46
C VAL A 83 -0.32 2.41 3.52
N ALA A 84 -0.89 2.71 4.70
CA ALA A 84 -1.74 3.88 4.90
C ALA A 84 -0.97 5.20 4.66
N LEU A 85 0.26 5.31 5.19
CA LEU A 85 1.08 6.51 5.03
C LEU A 85 1.48 6.73 3.57
N VAL A 86 1.91 5.67 2.86
CA VAL A 86 2.20 5.74 1.43
C VAL A 86 0.97 6.20 0.65
N THR A 87 -0.19 5.63 0.95
CA THR A 87 -1.47 5.96 0.31
C THR A 87 -1.83 7.43 0.47
N VAL A 88 -1.79 7.93 1.71
CA VAL A 88 -2.16 9.32 2.04
C VAL A 88 -1.24 10.35 1.36
N ILE A 89 0.00 10.00 1.07
CA ILE A 89 0.94 10.89 0.37
C ILE A 89 0.81 10.73 -1.14
N THR A 90 0.81 9.49 -1.64
CA THR A 90 0.89 9.19 -3.08
C THR A 90 -0.36 9.61 -3.83
N LEU A 91 -1.54 9.29 -3.30
CA LEU A 91 -2.80 9.53 -4.00
C LEU A 91 -3.07 11.03 -4.19
N PRO A 92 -3.03 11.89 -3.15
CA PRO A 92 -3.23 13.32 -3.35
C PRO A 92 -2.14 13.97 -4.22
N ALA A 93 -0.87 13.61 -4.02
CA ALA A 93 0.24 14.16 -4.80
C ALA A 93 0.10 13.81 -6.29
N GLY A 94 -0.17 12.54 -6.60
CA GLY A 94 -0.37 12.08 -7.97
C GLY A 94 -1.59 12.71 -8.63
N LEU A 95 -2.74 12.74 -7.94
CA LEU A 95 -3.94 13.41 -8.46
C LEU A 95 -3.72 14.90 -8.68
N LEU A 96 -3.10 15.61 -7.74
CA LEU A 96 -2.82 17.04 -7.88
C LEU A 96 -1.97 17.31 -9.13
N VAL A 97 -0.84 16.63 -9.28
CA VAL A 97 0.06 16.80 -10.44
C VAL A 97 -0.64 16.43 -11.74
N GLY A 98 -1.37 15.31 -11.77
CA GLY A 98 -2.08 14.86 -12.95
C GLY A 98 -3.21 15.78 -13.36
N ILE A 99 -4.01 16.25 -12.39
CA ILE A 99 -5.13 17.19 -12.63
C ILE A 99 -4.61 18.52 -13.16
N LEU A 100 -3.61 19.10 -12.51
CA LEU A 100 -3.01 20.36 -12.97
C LEU A 100 -2.41 20.23 -14.38
N SER A 101 -1.70 19.16 -14.62
CA SER A 101 -1.09 18.87 -15.91
C SER A 101 -2.14 18.71 -17.02
N GLY A 102 -3.16 17.88 -16.78
CA GLY A 102 -4.21 17.59 -17.77
C GLY A 102 -5.13 18.77 -18.07
N TYR A 103 -5.43 19.59 -17.06
CA TYR A 103 -6.34 20.73 -17.20
C TYR A 103 -5.67 21.94 -17.86
N TYR A 104 -4.53 22.39 -17.35
CA TYR A 104 -3.86 23.58 -17.89
C TYR A 104 -3.15 23.32 -19.22
N GLY A 105 -2.60 22.13 -19.40
CA GLY A 105 -1.87 21.81 -20.63
C GLY A 105 -0.60 22.64 -20.84
N GLY A 106 -0.13 22.72 -22.10
CA GLY A 106 0.96 23.59 -22.52
C GLY A 106 2.26 23.45 -21.71
N TRP A 107 2.78 24.55 -21.16
CA TRP A 107 4.00 24.55 -20.38
C TRP A 107 3.88 23.84 -19.03
N VAL A 108 2.75 23.98 -18.35
CA VAL A 108 2.48 23.33 -17.06
C VAL A 108 2.55 21.82 -17.24
N GLU A 109 1.86 21.30 -18.22
CA GLU A 109 1.88 19.89 -18.57
C GLU A 109 3.31 19.41 -18.91
N ARG A 110 4.00 20.18 -19.74
CA ARG A 110 5.35 19.81 -20.18
C ARG A 110 6.34 19.69 -19.03
N ILE A 111 6.32 20.64 -18.09
CA ILE A 111 7.22 20.64 -16.93
C ILE A 111 6.85 19.50 -15.98
N LEU A 112 5.57 19.39 -15.59
CA LEU A 112 5.12 18.38 -14.62
C LEU A 112 5.32 16.95 -15.16
N MET A 113 5.00 16.72 -16.43
CA MET A 113 5.17 15.39 -17.03
C MET A 113 6.66 15.07 -17.29
N ARG A 114 7.49 16.05 -17.62
CA ARG A 114 8.93 15.82 -17.73
C ARG A 114 9.52 15.38 -16.39
N PHE A 115 9.12 16.03 -15.28
CA PHE A 115 9.54 15.60 -13.95
C PHE A 115 9.01 14.21 -13.60
N THR A 116 7.75 13.92 -13.91
CA THR A 116 7.14 12.60 -13.77
C THR A 116 7.92 11.52 -14.55
N ASP A 117 8.30 11.83 -15.80
CA ASP A 117 9.05 10.92 -16.66
C ASP A 117 10.46 10.63 -16.12
N VAL A 118 11.15 11.64 -15.58
CA VAL A 118 12.46 11.46 -14.92
C VAL A 118 12.37 10.50 -13.75
N VAL A 119 11.37 10.65 -12.87
CA VAL A 119 11.19 9.73 -11.74
C VAL A 119 10.86 8.31 -12.22
N MET A 120 10.04 8.18 -13.27
CA MET A 120 9.65 6.87 -13.82
C MET A 120 10.73 6.21 -14.66
N SER A 121 11.77 6.92 -15.08
CA SER A 121 12.88 6.35 -15.85
C SER A 121 13.79 5.45 -15.00
N MET A 122 13.72 5.58 -13.68
CA MET A 122 14.52 4.78 -12.74
C MET A 122 13.70 3.59 -12.19
N PRO A 123 14.34 2.42 -11.98
CA PRO A 123 13.69 1.30 -11.32
C PRO A 123 13.20 1.72 -9.91
N ARG A 124 11.89 1.56 -9.68
CA ARG A 124 11.18 2.06 -8.48
C ARG A 124 11.88 1.68 -7.16
N LEU A 125 12.26 0.40 -7.00
CA LEU A 125 12.90 -0.08 -5.77
C LEU A 125 14.29 0.51 -5.57
N ILE A 126 15.09 0.65 -6.64
CA ILE A 126 16.43 1.25 -6.57
C ILE A 126 16.32 2.71 -6.12
N LEU A 127 15.38 3.45 -6.68
CA LEU A 127 15.14 4.84 -6.30
C LEU A 127 14.63 4.94 -4.85
N ALA A 128 13.75 4.04 -4.41
CA ALA A 128 13.29 3.99 -3.03
C ALA A 128 14.44 3.70 -2.06
N PHE A 129 15.33 2.76 -2.40
CA PHE A 129 16.53 2.48 -1.59
C PHE A 129 17.47 3.69 -1.49
N ALA A 130 17.68 4.41 -2.60
CA ALA A 130 18.49 5.63 -2.59
C ALA A 130 17.89 6.69 -1.65
N PHE A 131 16.57 6.89 -1.67
CA PHE A 131 15.91 7.83 -0.76
C PHE A 131 16.03 7.39 0.70
N VAL A 132 15.81 6.11 1.01
CA VAL A 132 15.97 5.62 2.39
C VAL A 132 17.43 5.71 2.85
N ALA A 133 18.40 5.45 1.97
CA ALA A 133 19.81 5.62 2.30
C ALA A 133 20.15 7.08 2.68
N MET A 134 19.50 8.05 2.05
CA MET A 134 19.68 9.48 2.37
C MET A 134 18.93 9.91 3.64
N LEU A 135 17.68 9.40 3.84
CA LEU A 135 16.80 9.77 4.96
C LEU A 135 17.14 9.00 6.24
N GLY A 136 17.84 7.88 6.11
CA GLY A 136 18.07 6.90 7.16
C GLY A 136 16.96 5.86 7.28
N PRO A 137 17.24 4.69 7.93
CA PRO A 137 16.24 3.63 8.13
C PRO A 137 15.12 4.09 9.04
N GLY A 138 13.91 3.56 8.80
CA GLY A 138 12.74 3.85 9.62
C GLY A 138 11.44 3.70 8.84
N LEU A 139 10.35 3.36 9.55
CA LEU A 139 9.03 3.15 8.96
C LEU A 139 8.56 4.36 8.14
N VAL A 140 8.67 5.56 8.72
CA VAL A 140 8.23 6.81 8.07
C VAL A 140 9.10 7.13 6.86
N ASN A 141 10.43 7.00 7.00
CA ASN A 141 11.36 7.25 5.90
C ASN A 141 11.16 6.26 4.75
N GLY A 142 10.91 4.97 5.06
CA GLY A 142 10.53 3.96 4.07
C GLY A 142 9.22 4.30 3.35
N ALA A 143 8.21 4.75 4.09
CA ALA A 143 6.95 5.17 3.51
C ALA A 143 7.10 6.41 2.61
N LEU A 144 7.88 7.41 3.04
CA LEU A 144 8.19 8.60 2.22
C LEU A 144 8.93 8.21 0.93
N ALA A 145 9.95 7.35 1.03
CA ALA A 145 10.69 6.86 -0.13
C ALA A 145 9.79 6.14 -1.13
N LEU A 146 8.91 5.24 -0.66
CA LEU A 146 7.94 4.55 -1.49
C LEU A 146 6.93 5.52 -2.10
N ALA A 147 6.43 6.49 -1.34
CA ALA A 147 5.50 7.49 -1.84
C ALA A 147 6.13 8.36 -2.95
N LEU A 148 7.38 8.82 -2.74
CA LEU A 148 8.14 9.61 -3.72
C LEU A 148 8.37 8.88 -5.04
N THR A 149 8.38 7.55 -5.03
CA THR A 149 8.54 6.74 -6.24
C THR A 149 7.24 6.25 -6.86
N THR A 150 6.12 6.34 -6.14
CA THR A 150 4.83 5.76 -6.56
C THR A 150 3.89 6.80 -7.19
N TRP A 151 3.86 8.05 -6.71
CA TRP A 151 2.96 9.11 -7.16
C TRP A 151 2.97 9.37 -8.68
N PRO A 152 4.10 9.20 -9.44
CA PRO A 152 4.14 9.51 -10.87
C PRO A 152 3.14 8.71 -11.70
N ALA A 153 2.91 7.46 -11.31
CA ALA A 153 1.96 6.59 -12.00
C ALA A 153 0.51 7.11 -11.91
N TYR A 154 0.13 7.66 -10.75
CA TYR A 154 -1.18 8.30 -10.53
C TYR A 154 -1.30 9.61 -11.29
N ALA A 155 -0.23 10.40 -11.32
CA ALA A 155 -0.19 11.65 -12.07
C ALA A 155 -0.41 11.41 -13.58
N ARG A 156 0.26 10.42 -14.15
CA ARG A 156 0.11 10.06 -15.57
C ARG A 156 -1.30 9.53 -15.87
N GLN A 157 -1.87 8.72 -14.98
CA GLN A 157 -3.24 8.23 -15.14
C GLN A 157 -4.26 9.35 -15.08
N ALA A 158 -4.22 10.19 -14.04
CA ALA A 158 -5.14 11.31 -13.89
C ALA A 158 -5.04 12.29 -15.06
N ARG A 159 -3.81 12.62 -15.52
CA ARG A 159 -3.60 13.43 -16.73
C ARG A 159 -4.30 12.83 -17.94
N SER A 160 -4.08 11.54 -18.21
CA SER A 160 -4.68 10.84 -19.37
C SER A 160 -6.21 10.86 -19.32
N GLU A 161 -6.79 10.72 -18.13
CA GLU A 161 -8.24 10.75 -17.92
C GLU A 161 -8.80 12.13 -18.17
N ILE A 162 -8.15 13.19 -17.67
CA ILE A 162 -8.59 14.56 -17.88
C ILE A 162 -8.48 14.96 -19.34
N GLN A 163 -7.46 14.55 -20.06
CA GLN A 163 -7.34 14.82 -21.49
C GLN A 163 -8.53 14.26 -22.29
N ARG A 164 -9.08 13.11 -21.87
CA ARG A 164 -10.30 12.54 -22.45
C ARG A 164 -11.55 13.31 -22.05
N LEU A 165 -11.62 13.73 -20.78
CA LEU A 165 -12.78 14.45 -20.23
C LEU A 165 -12.85 15.90 -20.66
N ARG A 166 -11.72 16.54 -20.95
CA ARG A 166 -11.62 17.98 -21.27
C ARG A 166 -12.53 18.44 -22.41
N HIS A 167 -12.80 17.54 -23.36
CA HIS A 167 -13.66 17.82 -24.52
C HIS A 167 -15.08 17.22 -24.35
N SER A 168 -15.47 16.81 -23.13
CA SER A 168 -16.80 16.30 -22.86
C SER A 168 -17.82 17.43 -22.76
N ASP A 169 -19.05 17.15 -23.22
CA ASP A 169 -20.18 18.08 -23.10
C ASP A 169 -20.47 18.48 -21.65
N TYR A 170 -20.19 17.59 -20.71
CA TYR A 170 -20.37 17.81 -19.28
C TYR A 170 -19.49 18.99 -18.79
N LEU A 171 -18.20 18.99 -19.11
CA LEU A 171 -17.30 20.07 -18.69
C LEU A 171 -17.58 21.35 -19.48
N ALA A 172 -17.92 21.26 -20.76
CA ALA A 172 -18.34 22.42 -21.56
C ALA A 172 -19.59 23.10 -20.96
N ALA A 173 -20.60 22.31 -20.55
CA ALA A 173 -21.78 22.84 -19.87
C ALA A 173 -21.45 23.49 -18.54
N ALA A 174 -20.56 22.92 -17.73
CA ALA A 174 -20.12 23.51 -16.48
C ALA A 174 -19.40 24.85 -16.69
N GLU A 175 -18.57 24.96 -17.72
CA GLU A 175 -17.89 26.21 -18.10
C GLU A 175 -18.88 27.29 -18.62
N MET A 176 -19.88 26.88 -19.38
CA MET A 176 -20.97 27.77 -19.83
C MET A 176 -21.78 28.31 -18.65
N MET A 177 -21.95 27.56 -17.57
CA MET A 177 -22.55 28.01 -16.31
C MET A 177 -21.63 28.94 -15.50
N GLY A 178 -20.43 29.27 -16.01
CA GLY A 178 -19.46 30.13 -15.34
C GLY A 178 -18.60 29.45 -14.29
N ILE A 179 -18.64 28.10 -14.18
CA ILE A 179 -17.80 27.33 -13.24
C ILE A 179 -16.40 27.20 -13.85
N ARG A 180 -15.38 27.81 -13.21
CA ARG A 180 -14.00 27.85 -13.72
C ARG A 180 -12.97 27.66 -12.61
N GLY A 181 -11.72 27.41 -12.99
CA GLY A 181 -10.57 27.33 -12.08
C GLY A 181 -10.71 26.27 -11.00
N LEU A 182 -10.37 26.62 -9.76
CA LEU A 182 -10.34 25.69 -8.64
C LEU A 182 -11.70 25.03 -8.37
N ARG A 183 -12.81 25.77 -8.56
CA ARG A 183 -14.16 25.20 -8.39
C ARG A 183 -14.46 24.10 -9.41
N LEU A 184 -14.00 24.26 -10.66
CA LEU A 184 -14.13 23.23 -11.69
C LEU A 184 -13.24 22.03 -11.36
N LEU A 185 -11.98 22.28 -10.95
CA LEU A 185 -11.03 21.21 -10.61
C LEU A 185 -11.51 20.35 -9.45
N VAL A 186 -11.89 20.96 -8.34
CA VAL A 186 -12.26 20.24 -7.11
C VAL A 186 -13.70 19.70 -7.17
N GLY A 187 -14.64 20.49 -7.72
CA GLY A 187 -16.06 20.14 -7.72
C GLY A 187 -16.48 19.20 -8.85
N HIS A 188 -15.78 19.19 -9.97
CA HIS A 188 -16.20 18.45 -11.16
C HIS A 188 -15.13 17.47 -11.67
N ILE A 189 -13.87 17.88 -11.79
CA ILE A 189 -12.80 17.04 -12.36
C ILE A 189 -12.32 15.99 -11.35
N LEU A 190 -11.96 16.41 -10.14
CA LEU A 190 -11.46 15.49 -9.10
C LEU A 190 -12.41 14.32 -8.82
N PRO A 191 -13.75 14.55 -8.65
CA PRO A 191 -14.69 13.43 -8.43
C PRO A 191 -14.76 12.45 -9.59
N LEU A 192 -14.50 12.88 -10.82
CA LEU A 192 -14.47 12.00 -12.00
C LEU A 192 -13.21 11.14 -12.05
N CYS A 193 -12.07 11.63 -11.54
CA CYS A 193 -10.82 10.87 -11.51
C CYS A 193 -10.69 9.95 -10.28
N LEU A 194 -11.50 10.17 -9.22
CA LEU A 194 -11.39 9.37 -7.99
C LEU A 194 -11.66 7.87 -8.17
N PRO A 195 -12.69 7.43 -8.91
CA PRO A 195 -12.98 6.00 -9.05
C PRO A 195 -11.81 5.22 -9.63
N SER A 196 -11.25 5.66 -10.74
CA SER A 196 -10.09 5.01 -11.39
C SER A 196 -8.82 5.09 -10.52
N ALA A 197 -8.62 6.20 -9.80
CA ALA A 197 -7.51 6.34 -8.88
C ALA A 197 -7.62 5.39 -7.67
N ILE A 198 -8.83 5.18 -7.15
CA ILE A 198 -9.09 4.22 -6.05
C ILE A 198 -8.87 2.78 -6.51
N VAL A 199 -9.34 2.41 -7.71
CA VAL A 199 -9.08 1.08 -8.29
C VAL A 199 -7.59 0.85 -8.42
N ARG A 200 -6.88 1.79 -9.02
CA ARG A 200 -5.42 1.71 -9.14
C ARG A 200 -4.73 1.57 -7.80
N LEU A 201 -5.15 2.39 -6.82
CA LEU A 201 -4.60 2.32 -5.47
C LEU A 201 -4.74 0.92 -4.88
N ALA A 202 -5.95 0.37 -4.92
CA ALA A 202 -6.21 -0.96 -4.36
C ALA A 202 -5.32 -2.05 -4.99
N LEU A 203 -5.08 -1.98 -6.31
CA LEU A 203 -4.16 -2.89 -7.01
C LEU A 203 -2.68 -2.65 -6.64
N ASP A 204 -2.29 -1.39 -6.40
CA ASP A 204 -0.91 -1.05 -6.03
C ASP A 204 -0.56 -1.41 -4.57
N LEU A 205 -1.57 -1.54 -3.67
CA LEU A 205 -1.34 -1.83 -2.24
C LEU A 205 -0.55 -3.11 -2.00
N ALA A 206 -0.81 -4.17 -2.77
CA ALA A 206 -0.05 -5.42 -2.69
C ALA A 206 1.43 -5.23 -3.05
N GLY A 207 1.71 -4.44 -4.09
CA GLY A 207 3.07 -4.08 -4.48
C GLY A 207 3.77 -3.18 -3.46
N ILE A 208 3.02 -2.30 -2.78
CA ILE A 208 3.55 -1.44 -1.72
C ILE A 208 3.97 -2.27 -0.50
N ILE A 209 3.15 -3.24 -0.07
CA ILE A 209 3.49 -4.09 1.08
C ILE A 209 4.69 -4.98 0.79
N LEU A 210 4.79 -5.50 -0.44
CA LEU A 210 5.95 -6.29 -0.87
C LEU A 210 7.23 -5.44 -0.93
N ALA A 211 7.15 -4.22 -1.45
CA ALA A 211 8.27 -3.29 -1.48
C ALA A 211 8.70 -2.87 -0.07
N ALA A 212 7.74 -2.65 0.83
CA ALA A 212 8.00 -2.37 2.25
C ALA A 212 8.73 -3.53 2.94
N ALA A 213 8.27 -4.77 2.71
CA ALA A 213 8.94 -5.95 3.22
C ALA A 213 10.37 -6.09 2.66
N GLY A 214 10.59 -5.75 1.39
CA GLY A 214 11.92 -5.68 0.78
C GLY A 214 12.83 -4.65 1.46
N LEU A 215 12.30 -3.46 1.80
CA LEU A 215 13.04 -2.45 2.60
C LEU A 215 13.38 -2.99 4.00
N GLY A 216 12.41 -3.61 4.68
CA GLY A 216 12.60 -4.25 5.99
C GLY A 216 13.65 -5.36 5.95
N PHE A 217 13.58 -6.23 4.95
CA PHE A 217 14.54 -7.30 4.72
C PHE A 217 15.99 -6.78 4.57
N LEU A 218 16.18 -5.64 3.94
CA LEU A 218 17.49 -4.98 3.79
C LEU A 218 17.88 -4.12 5.00
N GLY A 219 17.11 -4.14 6.09
CA GLY A 219 17.39 -3.34 7.29
C GLY A 219 17.09 -1.85 7.15
N LEU A 220 16.39 -1.46 6.09
CA LEU A 220 15.99 -0.07 5.79
C LEU A 220 14.56 0.26 6.26
N GLY A 221 13.82 -0.73 6.77
CA GLY A 221 12.46 -0.62 7.31
C GLY A 221 12.41 -0.11 8.74
N ALA A 222 11.48 -0.67 9.51
CA ALA A 222 11.31 -0.34 10.93
C ALA A 222 12.56 -0.68 11.74
N ARG A 223 12.89 0.19 12.70
CA ARG A 223 14.06 -0.03 13.56
C ARG A 223 13.75 -1.03 14.67
N PRO A 224 14.71 -1.89 15.06
CA PRO A 224 14.57 -2.72 16.24
C PRO A 224 14.21 -1.87 17.49
N PRO A 225 13.45 -2.40 18.46
CA PRO A 225 12.95 -3.77 18.56
C PRO A 225 11.61 -4.04 17.83
N MET A 226 11.08 -3.08 17.06
CA MET A 226 9.77 -3.17 16.41
C MET A 226 9.65 -4.45 15.57
N ALA A 227 8.56 -5.20 15.76
CA ALA A 227 8.24 -6.34 14.92
C ALA A 227 7.83 -5.85 13.53
N GLU A 228 8.52 -6.30 12.49
CA GLU A 228 8.26 -5.96 11.09
C GLU A 228 8.55 -7.21 10.23
N TRP A 229 7.62 -7.58 9.36
CA TRP A 229 7.66 -8.88 8.67
C TRP A 229 8.89 -9.05 7.76
N GLY A 230 9.34 -7.99 7.08
CA GLY A 230 10.53 -8.05 6.23
C GLY A 230 11.80 -8.27 7.03
N ALA A 231 11.97 -7.57 8.16
CA ALA A 231 13.09 -7.77 9.07
C ALA A 231 13.06 -9.17 9.72
N MET A 232 11.86 -9.68 10.06
CA MET A 232 11.71 -11.04 10.58
C MET A 232 12.15 -12.10 9.56
N ILE A 233 11.87 -11.90 8.26
CA ILE A 233 12.39 -12.78 7.20
C ILE A 233 13.92 -12.72 7.16
N ALA A 234 14.51 -11.50 7.21
CA ALA A 234 15.96 -11.34 7.19
C ALA A 234 16.65 -12.07 8.35
N ASP A 235 16.09 -11.96 9.56
CA ASP A 235 16.57 -12.69 10.75
C ASP A 235 16.47 -14.23 10.53
N GLY A 236 15.34 -14.70 9.98
CA GLY A 236 15.10 -16.14 9.73
C GLY A 236 15.96 -16.72 8.61
N MET A 237 16.39 -15.91 7.64
CA MET A 237 17.29 -16.38 6.56
C MET A 237 18.64 -16.88 7.06
N GLN A 238 19.12 -16.39 8.20
CA GLN A 238 20.39 -16.83 8.79
C GLN A 238 20.36 -18.28 9.27
N VAL A 239 19.17 -18.81 9.56
CA VAL A 239 18.93 -20.15 10.10
C VAL A 239 17.96 -20.97 9.24
N ILE A 240 17.79 -20.61 7.98
CA ILE A 240 16.73 -21.15 7.12
C ILE A 240 16.82 -22.65 6.88
N PHE A 241 18.00 -23.22 6.89
CA PHE A 241 18.19 -24.64 6.66
C PHE A 241 17.80 -25.51 7.86
N ASP A 242 17.86 -24.93 9.07
CA ASP A 242 17.53 -25.64 10.31
C ASP A 242 16.14 -25.26 10.83
N GLN A 243 15.77 -23.96 10.75
CA GLN A 243 14.53 -23.39 11.28
C GLN A 243 13.79 -22.57 10.22
N TRP A 244 13.41 -23.21 9.12
CA TRP A 244 12.76 -22.57 7.96
C TRP A 244 11.48 -21.80 8.31
N TRP A 245 10.77 -22.20 9.37
CA TRP A 245 9.50 -21.56 9.77
C TRP A 245 9.68 -20.10 10.20
N ILE A 246 10.88 -19.74 10.72
CA ILE A 246 11.17 -18.37 11.18
C ILE A 246 11.06 -17.37 10.03
N ALA A 247 11.48 -17.74 8.83
CA ALA A 247 11.33 -16.92 7.63
C ALA A 247 9.99 -17.15 6.91
N ALA A 248 9.52 -18.40 6.86
CA ALA A 248 8.32 -18.76 6.10
C ALA A 248 7.03 -18.18 6.69
N ILE A 249 6.92 -18.10 8.02
CA ILE A 249 5.72 -17.58 8.70
C ILE A 249 5.48 -16.10 8.38
N PRO A 250 6.44 -15.17 8.57
CA PRO A 250 6.22 -13.78 8.16
C PRO A 250 6.10 -13.61 6.63
N GLY A 251 6.76 -14.48 5.83
CA GLY A 251 6.54 -14.56 4.40
C GLY A 251 5.09 -14.89 4.04
N GLY A 252 4.49 -15.85 4.76
CA GLY A 252 3.06 -16.18 4.64
C GLY A 252 2.13 -15.03 4.99
N ALA A 253 2.47 -14.21 6.00
CA ALA A 253 1.70 -13.02 6.35
C ALA A 253 1.74 -11.96 5.25
N ILE A 254 2.91 -11.73 4.64
CA ILE A 254 3.06 -10.82 3.50
C ILE A 254 2.24 -11.33 2.31
N LEU A 255 2.33 -12.62 2.00
CA LEU A 255 1.54 -13.26 0.94
C LEU A 255 0.04 -13.09 1.17
N PHE A 256 -0.44 -13.37 2.39
CA PHE A 256 -1.85 -13.20 2.76
C PHE A 256 -2.31 -11.75 2.60
N ALA A 257 -1.53 -10.79 3.10
CA ALA A 257 -1.85 -9.37 2.98
C ALA A 257 -1.86 -8.91 1.51
N SER A 258 -0.86 -9.32 0.72
CA SER A 258 -0.80 -9.00 -0.70
C SER A 258 -2.00 -9.58 -1.47
N LEU A 259 -2.38 -10.84 -1.17
CA LEU A 259 -3.54 -11.48 -1.76
C LEU A 259 -4.85 -10.75 -1.40
N ALA A 260 -5.02 -10.37 -0.13
CA ALA A 260 -6.19 -9.64 0.33
C ALA A 260 -6.34 -8.28 -0.41
N PHE A 261 -5.23 -7.54 -0.56
CA PHE A 261 -5.24 -6.28 -1.31
C PHE A 261 -5.49 -6.47 -2.80
N ASN A 262 -4.89 -7.49 -3.45
CA ASN A 262 -5.14 -7.77 -4.86
C ASN A 262 -6.61 -8.14 -5.11
N LEU A 263 -7.18 -9.06 -4.32
CA LEU A 263 -8.59 -9.43 -4.43
C LEU A 263 -9.53 -8.25 -4.21
N LEU A 264 -9.20 -7.36 -3.28
CA LEU A 264 -9.96 -6.13 -3.08
C LEU A 264 -9.86 -5.21 -4.30
N GLY A 265 -8.66 -5.06 -4.87
CA GLY A 265 -8.41 -4.24 -6.05
C GLY A 265 -9.17 -4.72 -7.28
N ASP A 266 -9.11 -6.01 -7.56
CA ASP A 266 -9.85 -6.65 -8.66
C ASP A 266 -11.36 -6.48 -8.48
N GLY A 267 -11.87 -6.75 -7.27
CA GLY A 267 -13.28 -6.57 -6.97
C GLY A 267 -13.76 -5.12 -7.06
N LEU A 268 -12.94 -4.15 -6.66
CA LEU A 268 -13.26 -2.72 -6.83
C LEU A 268 -13.24 -2.32 -8.29
N ARG A 269 -12.33 -2.86 -9.09
CA ARG A 269 -12.27 -2.64 -10.53
C ARG A 269 -13.56 -3.12 -11.21
N ASP A 270 -13.99 -4.34 -10.93
CA ASP A 270 -15.24 -4.90 -11.49
C ASP A 270 -16.48 -4.07 -11.17
N VAL A 271 -16.50 -3.45 -9.99
CA VAL A 271 -17.63 -2.66 -9.51
C VAL A 271 -17.62 -1.23 -10.05
N LEU A 272 -16.46 -0.59 -10.13
CA LEU A 272 -16.30 0.83 -10.50
C LEU A 272 -16.07 1.03 -12.00
N GLU A 273 -15.47 0.05 -12.67
CA GLU A 273 -15.18 0.06 -14.11
C GLU A 273 -15.85 -1.17 -14.78
N PRO A 274 -17.19 -1.29 -14.78
CA PRO A 274 -17.83 -2.42 -15.42
C PRO A 274 -17.49 -2.41 -16.91
N GLN A 275 -16.87 -3.49 -17.38
CA GLN A 275 -16.69 -3.71 -18.81
C GLN A 275 -18.09 -3.76 -19.42
N HIS A 276 -18.33 -2.92 -20.43
CA HIS A 276 -19.55 -2.99 -21.21
C HIS A 276 -19.37 -4.21 -22.14
N ASP A 277 -20.02 -5.34 -21.77
CA ASP A 277 -20.30 -6.42 -22.70
C ASP A 277 -21.37 -6.00 -23.71
#